data_a43750ef2a8a3376b2856b340e8b33aa
#
_entry.id   a43750ef2a8a3376b2856b340e8b33aa
#
_cell.length_a   1.000
_cell.length_b   1.000
_cell.length_c   1.000
_cell.angle_alpha   90.00
_cell.angle_beta   90.00
_cell.angle_gamma   90.00
#
_symmetry.space_group_name_H-M   'P 1'
#
loop_
_entity.id
_entity.type
_entity.pdbx_description
1 polymer ?
#
loop_
_entity_poly.entity_id
_entity_poly.type
_entity_poly.pdbx_seq_one_letter_code
_entity_poly.pdbx_strand_id
1 'polypeptide(L)'
;MKSRYIKRRKKFHYIIISVTIIVCLLGTVFTSLAILNSSRDLLIANAVNELNTKMDYIKNGIVTSPNNSYNEYVALINENVDKGNTYFQLTYDNDMTITTDNVLTVHYNDINGGILDMGTENYIRFDVLKNLLSDNEYKEICGYLNTPTDNDGNYYILICKKFYESEKYGYVPCQLEVLKTNKVNDWYVQDEVVKTYSFDLSKYDYLTIEELEASPFENDEMHRNIIDKDFFLGKSKPKYSQKDVEKILSDILSDNSLFTDIYDETGAVPDGIFKYYVLMGDSLYYTENHMINNSPNEYKEVTRVFHITSLKEINLLDDCLWKFITVFAVAFTIMAVVITVEIFSWKDFKRRTAQEETRLEMTNAIAHNLKTPLFVIGGFAENLKNE
;
A
#
# COMPACT_ATOMS: atom_id res chain seq x y z
N MET A 1 -49.75 -32.77 -29.12
CA MET A 1 -49.81 -31.62 -28.17
C MET A 1 -48.76 -31.67 -27.08
N LYS A 2 -48.51 -32.80 -26.45
CA LYS A 2 -47.65 -33.02 -25.28
C LYS A 2 -46.17 -32.66 -25.55
N SER A 3 -45.59 -33.06 -26.66
CA SER A 3 -44.18 -32.74 -27.05
C SER A 3 -43.95 -31.20 -27.15
N ARG A 4 -44.94 -30.45 -27.62
CA ARG A 4 -44.84 -28.98 -27.66
C ARG A 4 -44.90 -28.35 -26.28
N TYR A 5 -45.66 -28.90 -25.34
CA TYR A 5 -45.77 -28.41 -23.97
C TYR A 5 -44.47 -28.63 -23.19
N ILE A 6 -43.88 -29.83 -23.27
CA ILE A 6 -42.59 -30.14 -22.66
C ILE A 6 -41.47 -29.23 -23.22
N LYS A 7 -41.44 -29.03 -24.56
CA LYS A 7 -40.48 -28.13 -25.20
C LYS A 7 -40.65 -26.67 -24.72
N ARG A 8 -41.90 -26.18 -24.60
CA ARG A 8 -42.15 -24.82 -24.09
C ARG A 8 -41.69 -24.65 -22.64
N ARG A 9 -41.97 -25.64 -21.77
CA ARG A 9 -41.57 -25.55 -20.36
C ARG A 9 -40.07 -25.66 -20.18
N LYS A 10 -39.37 -26.51 -20.95
CA LYS A 10 -37.90 -26.56 -20.99
C LYS A 10 -37.34 -25.22 -21.40
N LYS A 11 -37.87 -24.57 -22.43
CA LYS A 11 -37.45 -23.24 -22.88
C LYS A 11 -37.67 -22.17 -21.79
N PHE A 12 -38.77 -22.28 -21.03
CA PHE A 12 -39.06 -21.36 -19.92
C PHE A 12 -38.03 -21.47 -18.79
N HIS A 13 -37.63 -22.69 -18.37
CA HIS A 13 -36.56 -22.88 -17.38
C HIS A 13 -35.22 -22.31 -17.84
N TYR A 14 -34.83 -22.50 -19.11
CA TYR A 14 -33.64 -21.90 -19.65
C TYR A 14 -33.70 -20.37 -19.65
N ILE A 15 -34.86 -19.80 -19.94
CA ILE A 15 -35.05 -18.35 -19.91
C ILE A 15 -34.86 -17.83 -18.48
N ILE A 16 -35.47 -18.49 -17.48
CA ILE A 16 -35.34 -18.09 -16.06
C ILE A 16 -33.85 -18.12 -15.67
N ILE A 17 -33.14 -19.23 -15.93
CA ILE A 17 -31.75 -19.37 -15.59
C ILE A 17 -30.90 -18.25 -16.29
N SER A 18 -31.12 -18.02 -17.59
CA SER A 18 -30.40 -17.00 -18.34
C SER A 18 -30.69 -15.60 -17.82
N VAL A 19 -31.94 -15.28 -17.51
CA VAL A 19 -32.31 -13.96 -16.94
C VAL A 19 -31.67 -13.79 -15.55
N THR A 20 -31.69 -14.83 -14.72
CA THR A 20 -31.03 -14.76 -13.39
C THR A 20 -29.54 -14.52 -13.52
N ILE A 21 -28.86 -15.22 -14.44
CA ILE A 21 -27.42 -15.01 -14.67
C ILE A 21 -27.16 -13.56 -15.10
N ILE A 22 -27.95 -13.04 -16.04
CA ILE A 22 -27.79 -11.65 -16.53
C ILE A 22 -28.03 -10.64 -15.40
N VAL A 23 -29.10 -10.83 -14.62
CA VAL A 23 -29.42 -9.94 -13.49
C VAL A 23 -28.32 -9.97 -12.42
N CYS A 24 -27.82 -11.17 -12.08
CA CYS A 24 -26.71 -11.31 -11.13
C CYS A 24 -25.44 -10.63 -11.65
N LEU A 25 -25.09 -10.82 -12.93
CA LEU A 25 -23.92 -10.18 -13.52
C LEU A 25 -24.05 -8.65 -13.55
N LEU A 26 -25.19 -8.13 -13.97
CA LEU A 26 -25.44 -6.69 -13.95
C LEU A 26 -25.44 -6.13 -12.52
N GLY A 27 -26.05 -6.84 -11.59
CA GLY A 27 -26.05 -6.48 -10.17
C GLY A 27 -24.64 -6.45 -9.57
N THR A 28 -23.80 -7.45 -9.87
CA THR A 28 -22.40 -7.47 -9.41
C THR A 28 -21.59 -6.33 -10.00
N VAL A 29 -21.73 -6.04 -11.28
CA VAL A 29 -21.02 -4.90 -11.92
C VAL A 29 -21.46 -3.58 -11.28
N PHE A 30 -22.76 -3.38 -11.09
CA PHE A 30 -23.28 -2.12 -10.52
C PHE A 30 -22.85 -1.92 -9.07
N THR A 31 -22.94 -2.99 -8.26
CA THR A 31 -22.47 -2.94 -6.85
C THR A 31 -20.97 -2.77 -6.75
N SER A 32 -20.18 -3.40 -7.62
CA SER A 32 -18.74 -3.22 -7.68
C SER A 32 -18.34 -1.78 -8.02
N LEU A 33 -19.00 -1.17 -9.00
CA LEU A 33 -18.78 0.23 -9.35
C LEU A 33 -19.17 1.19 -8.20
N ALA A 34 -20.29 0.92 -7.51
CA ALA A 34 -20.71 1.71 -6.37
C ALA A 34 -19.71 1.61 -5.21
N ILE A 35 -19.19 0.40 -4.94
CA ILE A 35 -18.16 0.17 -3.91
C ILE A 35 -16.87 0.90 -4.29
N LEU A 36 -16.42 0.83 -5.55
CA LEU A 36 -15.24 1.54 -6.02
C LEU A 36 -15.36 3.04 -5.77
N ASN A 37 -16.45 3.66 -6.21
CA ASN A 37 -16.65 5.10 -6.04
C ASN A 37 -16.70 5.49 -4.57
N SER A 38 -17.50 4.78 -3.75
CA SER A 38 -17.64 5.09 -2.33
C SER A 38 -16.33 4.87 -1.55
N SER A 39 -15.60 3.79 -1.85
CA SER A 39 -14.32 3.50 -1.19
C SER A 39 -13.25 4.49 -1.61
N ARG A 40 -13.24 4.89 -2.89
CA ARG A 40 -12.33 5.89 -3.40
C ARG A 40 -12.48 7.23 -2.67
N ASP A 41 -13.71 7.75 -2.56
CA ASP A 41 -13.96 9.03 -1.90
C ASP A 41 -13.56 8.98 -0.42
N LEU A 42 -13.84 7.85 0.26
CA LEU A 42 -13.44 7.66 1.65
C LEU A 42 -11.92 7.58 1.82
N LEU A 43 -11.23 6.84 0.95
CA LEU A 43 -9.77 6.70 0.99
C LEU A 43 -9.08 8.04 0.72
N ILE A 44 -9.59 8.81 -0.26
CA ILE A 44 -9.11 10.16 -0.54
C ILE A 44 -9.29 11.06 0.68
N ALA A 45 -10.47 11.07 1.28
CA ALA A 45 -10.74 11.88 2.46
C ALA A 45 -9.82 11.50 3.65
N ASN A 46 -9.62 10.20 3.88
CA ASN A 46 -8.72 9.73 4.94
C ASN A 46 -7.26 10.10 4.67
N ALA A 47 -6.80 9.93 3.42
CA ALA A 47 -5.43 10.28 3.05
C ALA A 47 -5.18 11.79 3.13
N VAL A 48 -6.15 12.61 2.72
CA VAL A 48 -6.10 14.07 2.86
C VAL A 48 -6.01 14.47 4.33
N ASN A 49 -6.86 13.90 5.19
CA ASN A 49 -6.84 14.19 6.62
C ASN A 49 -5.51 13.77 7.27
N GLU A 50 -4.98 12.61 6.88
CA GLU A 50 -3.69 12.12 7.37
C GLU A 50 -2.55 13.04 6.93
N LEU A 51 -2.49 13.41 5.64
CA LEU A 51 -1.47 14.32 5.13
C LEU A 51 -1.57 15.68 5.84
N ASN A 52 -2.75 16.26 5.96
CA ASN A 52 -2.95 17.53 6.66
C ASN A 52 -2.46 17.45 8.11
N THR A 53 -2.80 16.39 8.84
CA THR A 53 -2.35 16.20 10.22
C THR A 53 -0.83 16.15 10.32
N LYS A 54 -0.19 15.40 9.43
CA LYS A 54 1.28 15.28 9.38
C LYS A 54 1.94 16.60 8.98
N MET A 55 1.36 17.30 8.00
CA MET A 55 1.84 18.62 7.57
C MET A 55 1.72 19.67 8.68
N ASP A 56 0.59 19.71 9.39
CA ASP A 56 0.41 20.59 10.53
C ASP A 56 1.43 20.31 11.64
N TYR A 57 1.76 19.05 11.88
CA TYR A 57 2.79 18.66 12.85
C TYR A 57 4.17 19.18 12.42
N ILE A 58 4.58 18.91 11.17
CA ILE A 58 5.87 19.36 10.62
C ILE A 58 5.94 20.89 10.65
N LYS A 59 4.89 21.57 10.22
CA LYS A 59 4.77 23.03 10.23
C LYS A 59 4.90 23.61 11.63
N ASN A 60 4.18 23.05 12.61
CA ASN A 60 4.26 23.49 13.99
C ASN A 60 5.68 23.26 14.56
N GLY A 61 6.33 22.15 14.24
CA GLY A 61 7.72 21.88 14.63
C GLY A 61 8.68 22.92 14.05
N ILE A 62 8.53 23.27 12.76
CA ILE A 62 9.33 24.31 12.10
C ILE A 62 9.07 25.68 12.75
N VAL A 63 7.82 26.05 13.02
CA VAL A 63 7.45 27.34 13.63
C VAL A 63 7.99 27.47 15.04
N THR A 64 7.94 26.40 15.83
CA THR A 64 8.41 26.41 17.23
C THR A 64 9.91 26.43 17.36
N SER A 65 10.63 25.88 16.38
CA SER A 65 12.09 25.77 16.41
C SER A 65 12.71 26.06 15.03
N PRO A 66 12.63 27.30 14.58
CA PRO A 66 13.00 27.68 13.20
C PRO A 66 14.49 27.70 12.93
N ASN A 67 15.33 27.58 13.95
CA ASN A 67 16.79 27.47 13.83
C ASN A 67 17.30 26.04 14.07
N ASN A 68 16.42 25.07 13.85
CA ASN A 68 16.79 23.67 13.97
C ASN A 68 17.96 23.31 13.04
N SER A 69 18.80 22.40 13.52
CA SER A 69 19.82 21.76 12.69
C SER A 69 19.18 20.88 11.61
N TYR A 70 19.97 20.52 10.61
CA TYR A 70 19.54 19.56 9.59
C TYR A 70 18.94 18.29 10.22
N ASN A 71 19.58 17.74 11.24
CA ASN A 71 19.14 16.51 11.90
C ASN A 71 17.79 16.65 12.61
N GLU A 72 17.52 17.81 13.20
CA GLU A 72 16.21 18.07 13.85
C GLU A 72 15.08 18.17 12.82
N TYR A 73 15.33 18.78 11.66
CA TYR A 73 14.34 18.79 10.56
C TYR A 73 14.14 17.39 9.97
N VAL A 74 15.21 16.61 9.86
CA VAL A 74 15.11 15.22 9.39
C VAL A 74 14.32 14.38 10.38
N ALA A 75 14.56 14.53 11.69
CA ALA A 75 13.80 13.84 12.73
C ALA A 75 12.31 14.18 12.63
N LEU A 76 11.99 15.47 12.51
CA LEU A 76 10.62 15.95 12.37
C LEU A 76 9.89 15.32 11.18
N ILE A 77 10.59 15.14 10.04
CA ILE A 77 10.02 14.50 8.85
C ILE A 77 9.90 12.99 9.08
N ASN A 78 10.94 12.32 9.56
CA ASN A 78 10.98 10.87 9.68
C ASN A 78 10.00 10.30 10.71
N GLU A 79 9.77 10.99 11.82
CA GLU A 79 8.80 10.58 12.83
C GLU A 79 7.36 10.51 12.28
N ASN A 80 7.09 11.24 11.21
CA ASN A 80 5.74 11.38 10.65
C ASN A 80 5.53 10.59 9.35
N VAL A 81 6.55 9.87 8.87
CA VAL A 81 6.48 9.13 7.61
C VAL A 81 6.22 7.65 7.86
N ASP A 82 5.09 7.18 7.38
CA ASP A 82 4.87 5.76 7.16
C ASP A 82 5.72 5.32 5.95
N LYS A 83 6.84 4.62 6.21
CA LYS A 83 7.96 4.35 5.26
C LYS A 83 7.56 3.61 3.96
N GLY A 84 6.29 3.21 3.79
CA GLY A 84 5.88 2.44 2.62
C GLY A 84 5.30 3.27 1.47
N ASN A 85 4.32 4.12 1.76
CA ASN A 85 3.45 4.73 0.77
C ASN A 85 3.44 6.25 0.78
N THR A 86 4.28 6.87 1.61
CA THR A 86 4.32 8.33 1.75
C THR A 86 5.73 8.84 1.53
N TYR A 87 5.86 9.85 0.67
CA TYR A 87 7.10 10.58 0.42
C TYR A 87 6.95 11.99 0.97
N PHE A 88 7.99 12.50 1.63
CA PHE A 88 8.08 13.89 2.04
C PHE A 88 9.37 14.50 1.54
N GLN A 89 9.27 15.76 1.15
CA GLN A 89 10.39 16.63 0.81
C GLN A 89 10.20 17.95 1.51
N LEU A 90 11.21 18.37 2.24
CA LEU A 90 11.32 19.70 2.82
C LEU A 90 12.46 20.44 2.15
N THR A 91 12.18 21.57 1.55
CA THR A 91 13.19 22.47 0.99
C THR A 91 13.17 23.78 1.76
N TYR A 92 14.33 24.25 2.21
CA TYR A 92 14.47 25.52 2.92
C TYR A 92 15.76 26.23 2.48
N ASP A 93 15.80 27.54 2.66
CA ASP A 93 16.93 28.41 2.29
C ASP A 93 17.40 28.23 0.84
N ASN A 94 16.50 27.94 -0.08
CA ASN A 94 16.65 27.73 -1.53
C ASN A 94 17.57 26.57 -1.99
N ASP A 95 18.41 26.00 -1.13
CA ASP A 95 19.40 24.99 -1.51
C ASP A 95 19.37 23.73 -0.64
N MET A 96 18.70 23.78 0.49
CA MET A 96 18.65 22.67 1.43
C MET A 96 17.41 21.82 1.22
N THR A 97 17.60 20.61 0.74
CA THR A 97 16.48 19.69 0.50
C THR A 97 16.67 18.41 1.31
N ILE A 98 15.68 18.09 2.11
CA ILE A 98 15.57 16.84 2.86
C ILE A 98 14.48 16.01 2.19
N THR A 99 14.80 14.77 1.83
CA THR A 99 13.86 13.84 1.19
C THR A 99 13.85 12.50 1.92
N THR A 100 12.70 11.90 2.08
CA THR A 100 12.58 10.63 2.81
C THR A 100 13.26 9.45 2.14
N ASP A 101 13.52 9.52 0.84
CA ASP A 101 14.26 8.49 0.10
C ASP A 101 15.80 8.60 0.26
N ASN A 102 16.29 9.69 0.83
CA ASN A 102 17.71 9.98 1.00
C ASN A 102 18.15 10.03 2.47
N VAL A 103 17.25 9.77 3.40
CA VAL A 103 17.55 9.80 4.84
C VAL A 103 17.75 8.38 5.37
N LEU A 104 18.97 8.10 5.79
CA LEU A 104 19.37 6.84 6.42
C LEU A 104 19.35 7.00 7.94
N THR A 105 18.51 6.26 8.61
CA THR A 105 18.45 6.28 10.08
C THR A 105 19.65 5.55 10.69
N VAL A 106 20.20 6.13 11.73
CA VAL A 106 21.27 5.56 12.53
C VAL A 106 20.78 5.42 13.95
N HIS A 107 20.65 4.19 14.40
CA HIS A 107 20.15 3.87 15.73
C HIS A 107 21.30 3.92 16.73
N TYR A 108 21.17 4.78 17.74
CA TYR A 108 22.11 4.86 18.85
C TYR A 108 21.76 3.83 19.90
N ASN A 109 22.54 2.77 20.02
CA ASN A 109 22.33 1.68 20.95
C ASN A 109 23.43 1.58 22.00
N ASP A 110 23.05 1.43 23.26
CA ASP A 110 23.94 1.01 24.34
C ASP A 110 24.25 -0.50 24.20
N ILE A 111 25.54 -0.86 24.27
CA ILE A 111 26.01 -2.25 24.19
C ILE A 111 25.49 -3.08 25.36
N ASN A 112 25.26 -2.47 26.50
CA ASN A 112 24.83 -3.15 27.74
C ASN A 112 23.32 -3.42 27.83
N GLY A 113 22.54 -3.16 26.78
CA GLY A 113 21.11 -3.50 26.75
C GLY A 113 20.26 -2.80 27.82
N GLY A 114 20.76 -1.73 28.40
CA GLY A 114 19.98 -0.91 29.31
C GLY A 114 18.80 -0.32 28.57
N ILE A 115 17.60 -0.44 29.17
CA ILE A 115 16.31 0.09 28.66
C ILE A 115 16.30 1.65 28.65
N LEU A 116 17.41 2.26 28.39
CA LEU A 116 17.49 3.65 28.00
C LEU A 116 17.48 3.74 26.46
N ASP A 117 16.50 3.05 25.89
CA ASP A 117 16.03 3.29 24.53
C ASP A 117 15.26 4.64 24.50
N MET A 118 15.90 5.66 24.96
CA MET A 118 15.61 7.03 24.59
C MET A 118 16.44 7.28 23.33
N GLY A 119 16.07 6.52 22.28
CA GLY A 119 16.72 6.56 21.01
C GLY A 119 16.78 7.97 20.47
N THR A 120 17.90 8.63 20.63
CA THR A 120 18.27 9.72 19.74
C THR A 120 18.63 9.05 18.43
N GLU A 121 17.67 9.00 17.53
CA GLU A 121 17.95 8.61 16.17
C GLU A 121 18.81 9.70 15.53
N ASN A 122 19.95 9.31 15.00
CA ASN A 122 20.80 10.16 14.20
C ASN A 122 20.50 9.86 12.72
N TYR A 123 20.81 10.81 11.85
CA TYR A 123 20.47 10.68 10.44
C TYR A 123 21.66 11.01 9.55
N ILE A 124 21.89 10.16 8.55
CA ILE A 124 22.91 10.33 7.54
C ILE A 124 22.25 10.44 6.18
N ARG A 125 22.70 11.35 5.34
CA ARG A 125 22.26 11.39 3.94
C ARG A 125 22.83 10.19 3.19
N PHE A 126 21.94 9.42 2.58
CA PHE A 126 22.32 8.20 1.86
C PHE A 126 23.16 8.49 0.61
N ASP A 127 22.89 9.59 -0.11
CA ASP A 127 23.69 10.03 -1.26
C ASP A 127 25.11 10.38 -0.86
N VAL A 128 25.31 11.07 0.27
CA VAL A 128 26.64 11.38 0.83
C VAL A 128 27.37 10.08 1.16
N LEU A 129 26.74 9.17 1.91
CA LEU A 129 27.33 7.88 2.27
C LEU A 129 27.70 7.05 1.03
N LYS A 130 26.83 7.02 0.03
CA LYS A 130 27.05 6.29 -1.20
C LYS A 130 28.19 6.87 -2.04
N ASN A 131 28.35 8.19 -2.04
CA ASN A 131 29.44 8.85 -2.75
C ASN A 131 30.82 8.69 -2.07
N LEU A 132 30.79 8.46 -0.74
CA LEU A 132 32.05 8.18 0.00
C LEU A 132 32.53 6.73 -0.25
N LEU A 133 31.64 5.80 -0.53
CA LEU A 133 31.97 4.41 -0.81
C LEU A 133 32.23 4.19 -2.30
N SER A 134 33.30 3.47 -2.63
CA SER A 134 33.47 2.92 -3.97
C SER A 134 32.41 1.81 -4.23
N ASP A 135 32.12 1.52 -5.50
CA ASP A 135 31.18 0.44 -5.86
C ASP A 135 31.57 -0.93 -5.29
N ASN A 136 32.87 -1.17 -5.13
CA ASN A 136 33.38 -2.42 -4.56
C ASN A 136 33.15 -2.48 -3.05
N GLU A 137 33.42 -1.40 -2.32
CA GLU A 137 33.19 -1.30 -0.89
C GLU A 137 31.69 -1.41 -0.57
N TYR A 138 30.85 -0.72 -1.35
CA TYR A 138 29.40 -0.84 -1.20
C TYR A 138 28.92 -2.29 -1.39
N LYS A 139 29.38 -2.99 -2.43
CA LYS A 139 29.05 -4.40 -2.67
C LYS A 139 29.57 -5.31 -1.57
N GLU A 140 30.77 -5.05 -1.07
CA GLU A 140 31.38 -5.82 0.02
C GLU A 140 30.54 -5.68 1.30
N ILE A 141 30.17 -4.46 1.69
CA ILE A 141 29.29 -4.21 2.84
C ILE A 141 27.94 -4.90 2.65
N CYS A 142 27.31 -4.77 1.47
CA CYS A 142 26.06 -5.47 1.17
C CYS A 142 26.21 -7.01 1.29
N GLY A 143 27.37 -7.55 0.94
CA GLY A 143 27.70 -8.97 1.10
C GLY A 143 27.67 -9.38 2.57
N TYR A 144 28.34 -8.66 3.45
CA TYR A 144 28.31 -8.91 4.90
C TYR A 144 26.87 -8.79 5.46
N LEU A 145 26.18 -7.70 5.16
CA LEU A 145 24.85 -7.45 5.68
C LEU A 145 23.80 -8.46 5.20
N ASN A 146 23.94 -9.04 4.02
CA ASN A 146 23.04 -10.08 3.53
C ASN A 146 23.38 -11.48 4.05
N THR A 147 24.52 -11.67 4.73
CA THR A 147 24.87 -12.95 5.32
C THR A 147 23.85 -13.34 6.38
N PRO A 148 23.22 -14.52 6.29
CA PRO A 148 22.30 -14.99 7.33
C PRO A 148 23.00 -15.15 8.67
N THR A 149 22.24 -15.01 9.76
CA THR A 149 22.72 -15.38 11.10
C THR A 149 23.21 -16.82 11.09
N ASP A 150 24.43 -17.06 11.57
CA ASP A 150 25.01 -18.38 11.60
C ASP A 150 24.43 -19.26 12.74
N ASN A 151 24.86 -20.53 12.83
CA ASN A 151 24.35 -21.46 13.83
C ASN A 151 24.72 -21.06 15.29
N ASP A 152 25.75 -20.24 15.43
CA ASP A 152 26.23 -19.73 16.72
C ASP A 152 25.54 -18.40 17.09
N GLY A 153 24.61 -17.91 16.28
CA GLY A 153 23.87 -16.69 16.50
C GLY A 153 24.59 -15.41 16.06
N ASN A 154 25.72 -15.54 15.34
CA ASN A 154 26.45 -14.37 14.85
C ASN A 154 25.75 -13.75 13.62
N TYR A 155 25.70 -12.43 13.59
CA TYR A 155 25.19 -11.62 12.46
C TYR A 155 26.06 -10.40 12.24
N TYR A 156 25.91 -9.75 11.08
CA TYR A 156 26.71 -8.58 10.74
C TYR A 156 25.89 -7.30 10.85
N ILE A 157 26.50 -6.25 11.40
CA ILE A 157 25.97 -4.90 11.48
C ILE A 157 26.98 -3.91 10.87
N LEU A 158 26.49 -2.80 10.35
CA LEU A 158 27.26 -1.66 9.93
C LEU A 158 27.09 -0.55 10.93
N ILE A 159 28.21 -0.01 11.44
CA ILE A 159 28.21 1.11 12.36
C ILE A 159 28.91 2.32 11.77
N CYS A 160 28.45 3.52 12.12
CA CYS A 160 29.18 4.76 11.92
C CYS A 160 30.06 5.02 13.14
N LYS A 161 31.35 4.70 13.04
CA LYS A 161 32.29 4.81 14.18
C LYS A 161 32.68 6.25 14.47
N LYS A 162 32.97 7.02 13.39
CA LYS A 162 33.33 8.44 13.47
C LYS A 162 32.57 9.24 12.42
N PHE A 163 32.17 10.44 12.79
CA PHE A 163 31.46 11.36 11.91
C PHE A 163 31.71 12.81 12.29
N TYR A 164 31.52 13.70 11.33
CA TYR A 164 31.47 15.14 11.53
C TYR A 164 29.99 15.58 11.48
N GLU A 165 29.73 16.67 12.18
CA GLU A 165 28.41 17.34 12.05
C GLU A 165 28.58 18.52 11.07
N SER A 166 27.78 18.51 10.01
CA SER A 166 27.68 19.57 9.03
C SER A 166 26.32 20.26 9.13
N GLU A 167 26.34 21.60 9.09
CA GLU A 167 25.08 22.36 9.04
C GLU A 167 24.24 22.03 7.80
N LYS A 168 24.90 21.68 6.70
CA LYS A 168 24.27 21.44 5.39
C LYS A 168 23.90 19.98 5.16
N TYR A 169 24.72 19.05 5.60
CA TYR A 169 24.58 17.64 5.27
C TYR A 169 24.24 16.75 6.47
N GLY A 170 24.13 17.33 7.67
CA GLY A 170 23.93 16.57 8.90
C GLY A 170 25.16 15.76 9.29
N TYR A 171 25.00 14.53 9.71
CA TYR A 171 26.14 13.69 10.04
C TYR A 171 26.82 13.15 8.79
N VAL A 172 28.11 13.49 8.63
CA VAL A 172 28.98 13.06 7.54
C VAL A 172 29.95 12.01 8.08
N PRO A 173 29.81 10.74 7.70
CA PRO A 173 30.70 9.67 8.19
C PRO A 173 32.13 9.86 7.69
N CYS A 174 33.11 9.76 8.59
CA CYS A 174 34.51 9.64 8.22
C CYS A 174 35.12 8.26 8.49
N GLN A 175 34.43 7.45 9.30
CA GLN A 175 34.78 6.04 9.52
C GLN A 175 33.57 5.16 9.74
N LEU A 176 33.49 4.08 8.95
CA LEU A 176 32.50 3.00 9.10
C LEU A 176 33.20 1.71 9.49
N GLU A 177 32.51 0.88 10.25
CA GLU A 177 32.96 -0.45 10.62
C GLU A 177 31.87 -1.49 10.39
N VAL A 178 32.26 -2.64 9.84
CA VAL A 178 31.43 -3.84 9.81
C VAL A 178 31.82 -4.68 11.01
N LEU A 179 30.86 -4.90 11.89
CA LEU A 179 31.03 -5.75 13.06
C LEU A 179 30.35 -7.09 12.85
N LYS A 180 31.03 -8.16 13.28
CA LYS A 180 30.42 -9.47 13.52
C LYS A 180 29.97 -9.48 14.98
N THR A 181 28.68 -9.57 15.18
CA THR A 181 28.02 -9.38 16.47
C THR A 181 27.40 -10.68 16.93
N ASN A 182 27.59 -11.03 18.20
CA ASN A 182 26.94 -12.17 18.84
C ASN A 182 26.24 -11.72 20.12
N LYS A 183 24.95 -12.01 20.25
CA LYS A 183 24.19 -11.79 21.47
C LYS A 183 24.44 -12.93 22.46
N VAL A 184 25.40 -12.76 23.36
CA VAL A 184 25.79 -13.79 24.35
C VAL A 184 24.69 -14.00 25.38
N ASN A 185 24.01 -12.92 25.82
CA ASN A 185 22.83 -12.96 26.67
C ASN A 185 22.02 -11.65 26.49
N ASP A 186 20.95 -11.46 27.22
CA ASP A 186 20.11 -10.26 27.10
C ASP A 186 20.82 -8.95 27.47
N TRP A 187 22.00 -9.04 28.13
CA TRP A 187 22.73 -7.89 28.67
C TRP A 187 24.12 -7.71 28.08
N TYR A 188 24.60 -8.67 27.28
CA TYR A 188 25.96 -8.61 26.77
C TYR A 188 26.04 -9.03 25.31
N VAL A 189 26.68 -8.20 24.53
CA VAL A 189 26.94 -8.43 23.11
C VAL A 189 28.44 -8.41 22.89
N GLN A 190 28.94 -9.42 22.18
CA GLN A 190 30.32 -9.49 21.80
C GLN A 190 30.48 -9.08 20.35
N ASP A 191 31.34 -8.09 20.09
CA ASP A 191 31.65 -7.57 18.77
C ASP A 191 33.07 -7.88 18.36
N GLU A 192 33.20 -8.23 17.09
CA GLU A 192 34.48 -8.37 16.40
C GLU A 192 34.47 -7.44 15.17
N VAL A 193 35.45 -6.53 15.11
CA VAL A 193 35.62 -5.66 13.93
C VAL A 193 36.15 -6.50 12.76
N VAL A 194 35.32 -6.69 11.73
CA VAL A 194 35.67 -7.45 10.53
C VAL A 194 36.34 -6.56 9.50
N LYS A 195 35.83 -5.35 9.34
CA LYS A 195 36.31 -4.41 8.32
C LYS A 195 36.10 -2.97 8.73
N THR A 196 37.08 -2.12 8.44
CA THR A 196 37.03 -0.68 8.68
C THR A 196 37.18 0.04 7.33
N TYR A 197 36.32 1.04 7.10
CA TYR A 197 36.38 1.96 5.96
C TYR A 197 36.61 3.36 6.49
N SER A 198 37.62 4.06 5.96
CA SER A 198 37.95 5.42 6.39
C SER A 198 37.95 6.36 5.18
N PHE A 199 37.35 7.53 5.33
CA PHE A 199 37.15 8.49 4.26
C PHE A 199 37.95 9.78 4.52
N ASP A 200 38.66 10.23 3.49
CA ASP A 200 39.35 11.54 3.49
C ASP A 200 38.33 12.60 3.01
N LEU A 201 37.67 13.24 3.96
CA LEU A 201 36.64 14.22 3.68
C LEU A 201 37.15 15.52 3.08
N SER A 202 38.47 15.79 3.13
CA SER A 202 39.05 16.96 2.48
C SER A 202 38.90 16.98 0.96
N LYS A 203 38.53 15.84 0.36
CA LYS A 203 38.31 15.68 -1.08
C LYS A 203 36.90 16.01 -1.52
N TYR A 204 36.01 16.32 -0.59
CA TYR A 204 34.59 16.53 -0.82
C TYR A 204 34.15 17.88 -0.23
N ASP A 205 33.15 18.47 -0.84
CA ASP A 205 32.54 19.73 -0.38
C ASP A 205 31.41 19.52 0.63
N TYR A 206 31.51 18.47 1.46
CA TYR A 206 30.49 18.15 2.46
C TYR A 206 30.66 18.91 3.77
N LEU A 207 31.83 19.42 4.02
CA LEU A 207 32.19 20.14 5.22
C LEU A 207 32.88 21.46 4.87
N THR A 208 32.59 22.48 5.64
CA THR A 208 33.38 23.72 5.62
C THR A 208 34.78 23.50 6.20
N ILE A 209 35.69 24.44 5.99
CA ILE A 209 37.06 24.37 6.56
C ILE A 209 36.97 24.34 8.09
N GLU A 210 36.06 25.12 8.67
CA GLU A 210 35.87 25.20 10.12
C GLU A 210 35.32 23.88 10.71
N GLU A 211 34.40 23.24 10.00
CA GLU A 211 33.86 21.92 10.38
C GLU A 211 34.93 20.82 10.27
N LEU A 212 35.83 20.89 9.27
CA LEU A 212 36.95 19.95 9.10
C LEU A 212 38.06 20.13 10.17
N GLU A 213 38.26 21.35 10.65
CA GLU A 213 39.21 21.63 11.74
C GLU A 213 38.69 21.16 13.12
N ALA A 214 37.40 20.95 13.24
CA ALA A 214 36.80 20.34 14.43
C ALA A 214 37.25 18.87 14.55
N SER A 215 37.32 18.36 15.76
CA SER A 215 37.52 16.92 15.97
C SER A 215 36.25 16.15 15.63
N PRO A 216 36.34 15.05 14.86
CA PRO A 216 35.15 14.21 14.60
C PRO A 216 34.61 13.62 15.89
N PHE A 217 33.31 13.48 15.94
CA PHE A 217 32.62 12.70 16.98
C PHE A 217 33.03 11.24 16.84
N GLU A 218 33.35 10.59 17.93
CA GLU A 218 33.69 9.17 17.98
C GLU A 218 32.78 8.47 19.00
N ASN A 219 32.21 7.33 18.59
CA ASN A 219 31.49 6.47 19.52
C ASN A 219 32.47 5.92 20.56
N ASP A 220 32.09 6.01 21.81
CA ASP A 220 32.79 5.31 22.89
C ASP A 220 32.61 3.79 22.80
N GLU A 221 33.25 3.05 23.71
CA GLU A 221 33.16 1.58 23.72
C GLU A 221 31.78 1.05 24.12
N MET A 222 30.93 1.89 24.71
CA MET A 222 29.62 1.50 25.22
C MET A 222 28.47 1.82 24.27
N HIS A 223 28.70 2.66 23.28
CA HIS A 223 27.65 3.13 22.36
C HIS A 223 27.98 2.82 20.91
N ARG A 224 26.97 2.48 20.14
CA ARG A 224 27.06 2.19 18.71
C ARG A 224 26.04 2.99 17.94
N ASN A 225 26.49 3.60 16.87
CA ASN A 225 25.63 4.21 15.86
C ASN A 225 25.38 3.19 14.75
N ILE A 226 24.35 2.34 14.92
CA ILE A 226 24.03 1.25 13.99
C ILE A 226 23.25 1.83 12.81
N ILE A 227 23.76 1.63 11.61
CA ILE A 227 23.13 2.04 10.35
C ILE A 227 21.97 1.08 10.03
N ASP A 228 20.80 1.64 9.68
CA ASP A 228 19.62 0.84 9.26
C ASP A 228 19.98 -0.05 8.04
N LYS A 229 20.07 -1.33 8.32
CA LYS A 229 20.44 -2.36 7.35
C LYS A 229 19.47 -2.46 6.20
N ASP A 230 18.17 -2.40 6.48
CA ASP A 230 17.16 -2.61 5.45
C ASP A 230 17.07 -1.41 4.50
N PHE A 231 17.27 -0.19 5.01
CA PHE A 231 17.40 0.98 4.16
C PHE A 231 18.68 0.93 3.33
N PHE A 232 19.84 0.60 3.95
CA PHE A 232 21.12 0.50 3.26
C PHE A 232 21.08 -0.52 2.11
N LEU A 233 20.43 -1.67 2.33
CA LEU A 233 20.22 -2.70 1.31
C LEU A 233 19.11 -2.38 0.30
N GLY A 234 18.41 -1.26 0.46
CA GLY A 234 17.32 -0.83 -0.41
C GLY A 234 16.00 -1.60 -0.20
N LYS A 235 15.85 -2.33 0.91
CA LYS A 235 14.64 -3.12 1.21
C LYS A 235 13.52 -2.27 1.82
N SER A 236 13.88 -1.24 2.60
CA SER A 236 12.93 -0.33 3.28
C SER A 236 12.90 1.07 2.67
N LYS A 237 13.43 1.25 1.45
CA LYS A 237 13.37 2.53 0.77
C LYS A 237 11.92 2.91 0.43
N PRO A 238 11.57 4.19 0.53
CA PRO A 238 10.31 4.68 0.00
C PRO A 238 10.13 4.28 -1.46
N LYS A 239 8.90 4.01 -1.84
CA LYS A 239 8.54 3.61 -3.21
C LYS A 239 8.90 4.68 -4.24
N TYR A 240 8.81 5.94 -3.84
CA TYR A 240 9.07 7.09 -4.69
C TYR A 240 10.40 7.74 -4.34
N SER A 241 11.22 7.99 -5.36
CA SER A 241 12.42 8.80 -5.25
C SER A 241 12.09 10.27 -5.54
N GLN A 242 13.00 11.18 -5.17
CA GLN A 242 12.88 12.59 -5.51
C GLN A 242 12.66 12.80 -7.02
N LYS A 243 13.34 12.03 -7.88
CA LYS A 243 13.18 12.11 -9.34
C LYS A 243 11.80 11.68 -9.81
N ASP A 244 11.21 10.68 -9.18
CA ASP A 244 9.86 10.24 -9.51
C ASP A 244 8.84 11.33 -9.15
N VAL A 245 9.02 11.97 -8.01
CA VAL A 245 8.18 13.06 -7.53
C VAL A 245 8.32 14.30 -8.43
N GLU A 246 9.54 14.71 -8.77
CA GLU A 246 9.78 15.81 -9.71
C GLU A 246 9.15 15.56 -11.08
N LYS A 247 9.23 14.33 -11.58
CA LYS A 247 8.58 13.95 -12.83
C LYS A 247 7.07 14.04 -12.73
N ILE A 248 6.48 13.49 -11.67
CA ILE A 248 5.03 13.53 -11.45
C ILE A 248 4.57 14.99 -11.32
N LEU A 249 5.31 15.84 -10.59
CA LEU A 249 5.01 17.27 -10.50
C LEU A 249 5.07 17.94 -11.87
N SER A 250 6.08 17.64 -12.68
CA SER A 250 6.20 18.20 -14.04
C SER A 250 5.05 17.75 -14.94
N ASP A 251 4.62 16.50 -14.82
CA ASP A 251 3.49 15.95 -15.59
C ASP A 251 2.17 16.62 -15.14
N ILE A 252 1.97 16.83 -13.84
CA ILE A 252 0.81 17.56 -13.30
C ILE A 252 0.81 19.00 -13.79
N LEU A 253 1.93 19.71 -13.72
CA LEU A 253 2.05 21.10 -14.17
C LEU A 253 1.86 21.26 -15.68
N SER A 254 2.16 20.23 -16.46
CA SER A 254 1.94 20.24 -17.92
C SER A 254 0.50 20.00 -18.34
N ASP A 255 -0.32 19.39 -17.47
CA ASP A 255 -1.73 19.07 -17.76
C ASP A 255 -2.67 20.05 -17.05
N ASN A 256 -2.98 21.15 -17.72
CA ASN A 256 -3.90 22.19 -17.22
C ASN A 256 -5.31 21.66 -16.88
N SER A 257 -5.68 20.45 -17.29
CA SER A 257 -6.98 19.84 -17.00
C SER A 257 -7.08 19.26 -15.59
N LEU A 258 -5.94 19.04 -14.93
CA LEU A 258 -5.87 18.51 -13.56
C LEU A 258 -6.04 19.61 -12.49
N PHE A 259 -5.90 20.87 -12.90
CA PHE A 259 -6.06 22.04 -12.02
C PHE A 259 -7.51 22.53 -12.04
N THR A 260 -8.33 21.98 -11.20
CA THR A 260 -9.60 22.62 -10.86
C THR A 260 -9.36 23.49 -9.62
N ASP A 261 -9.31 24.81 -9.82
CA ASP A 261 -9.57 25.86 -8.85
C ASP A 261 -8.44 26.60 -8.12
N ILE A 262 -7.14 26.39 -8.40
CA ILE A 262 -6.14 27.26 -7.75
C ILE A 262 -5.05 27.66 -8.75
N TYR A 263 -5.22 28.79 -9.42
CA TYR A 263 -4.13 29.48 -10.13
C TYR A 263 -3.62 30.62 -9.25
N ASP A 264 -2.35 30.59 -8.86
CA ASP A 264 -1.61 31.78 -8.51
C ASP A 264 -1.00 32.35 -9.79
N GLU A 265 -1.16 33.64 -10.04
CA GLU A 265 -0.68 34.37 -11.23
C GLU A 265 0.86 34.38 -11.35
N THR A 266 1.58 33.82 -10.38
CA THR A 266 3.05 33.83 -10.30
C THR A 266 3.74 32.63 -10.93
N GLY A 267 2.99 31.60 -11.37
CA GLY A 267 3.56 30.38 -11.95
C GLY A 267 4.30 29.47 -10.96
N ALA A 268 4.23 29.77 -9.68
CA ALA A 268 4.70 28.88 -8.62
C ALA A 268 3.75 27.70 -8.44
N VAL A 269 4.24 26.58 -7.95
CA VAL A 269 3.39 25.44 -7.57
C VAL A 269 2.42 25.94 -6.50
N PRO A 270 1.10 25.96 -6.77
CA PRO A 270 0.15 26.53 -5.82
C PRO A 270 0.09 25.67 -4.57
N ASP A 271 -0.16 26.30 -3.43
CA ASP A 271 -0.46 25.62 -2.17
C ASP A 271 -1.76 24.82 -2.34
N GLY A 272 -1.73 23.53 -2.05
CA GLY A 272 -2.95 22.75 -2.13
C GLY A 272 -2.75 21.26 -2.32
N ILE A 273 -3.87 20.57 -2.43
CA ILE A 273 -3.94 19.12 -2.63
C ILE A 273 -4.21 18.85 -4.10
N PHE A 274 -3.25 18.18 -4.74
CA PHE A 274 -3.37 17.78 -6.14
C PHE A 274 -3.67 16.29 -6.22
N LYS A 275 -4.64 15.92 -7.06
CA LYS A 275 -5.00 14.52 -7.32
C LYS A 275 -4.40 14.08 -8.64
N TYR A 276 -3.50 13.11 -8.59
CA TYR A 276 -3.00 12.44 -9.78
C TYR A 276 -3.58 11.03 -9.84
N TYR A 277 -4.21 10.70 -10.97
CA TYR A 277 -4.87 9.41 -11.19
C TYR A 277 -4.05 8.55 -12.14
N VAL A 278 -3.55 7.43 -11.67
CA VAL A 278 -3.02 6.35 -12.51
C VAL A 278 -4.07 5.24 -12.58
N LEU A 279 -4.17 4.55 -13.70
CA LEU A 279 -5.24 3.60 -14.06
C LEU A 279 -5.56 2.52 -13.01
N MET A 280 -4.70 2.29 -12.00
CA MET A 280 -4.87 1.33 -10.91
C MET A 280 -4.45 1.85 -9.53
N GLY A 281 -4.16 3.12 -9.40
CA GLY A 281 -3.82 3.73 -8.12
C GLY A 281 -4.03 5.23 -8.18
N ASP A 282 -4.51 5.81 -7.11
CA ASP A 282 -4.66 7.25 -6.97
C ASP A 282 -3.50 7.75 -6.11
N SER A 283 -2.71 8.71 -6.61
CA SER A 283 -1.69 9.39 -5.85
C SER A 283 -2.18 10.77 -5.44
N LEU A 284 -2.05 11.09 -4.16
CA LEU A 284 -2.37 12.40 -3.63
C LEU A 284 -1.08 13.21 -3.47
N TYR A 285 -1.09 14.39 -4.05
CA TYR A 285 -0.06 15.40 -3.88
C TYR A 285 -0.55 16.46 -2.91
N TYR A 286 0.31 16.81 -1.99
CA TYR A 286 0.14 17.97 -1.14
C TYR A 286 1.40 18.83 -1.21
N THR A 287 1.25 20.09 -1.58
CA THR A 287 2.34 21.07 -1.55
C THR A 287 1.94 22.23 -0.67
N GLU A 288 2.83 22.71 0.16
CA GLU A 288 2.61 23.89 0.98
C GLU A 288 3.86 24.78 0.95
N ASN A 289 3.68 26.04 0.57
CA ASN A 289 4.69 27.07 0.66
C ASN A 289 4.44 27.88 1.93
N HIS A 290 5.34 27.78 2.90
CA HIS A 290 5.18 28.49 4.15
C HIS A 290 6.33 29.50 4.34
N MET A 291 6.00 30.78 4.40
CA MET A 291 6.90 31.82 4.84
C MET A 291 6.86 31.90 6.36
N ILE A 292 7.95 31.50 7.02
CA ILE A 292 8.08 31.66 8.46
C ILE A 292 8.89 32.93 8.72
N ASN A 293 8.18 33.94 9.21
CA ASN A 293 8.82 35.13 9.75
C ASN A 293 9.38 34.84 11.13
N ASN A 294 10.68 34.66 11.21
CA ASN A 294 11.38 34.44 12.44
C ASN A 294 11.85 35.79 12.98
N SER A 295 11.05 36.41 13.81
CA SER A 295 11.51 37.55 14.62
C SER A 295 11.37 37.23 16.10
N PRO A 296 12.33 36.47 16.69
CA PRO A 296 12.40 36.36 18.14
C PRO A 296 13.00 37.61 18.81
N ASN A 297 13.67 38.50 18.07
CA ASN A 297 14.24 39.75 18.58
C ASN A 297 14.23 40.80 17.49
N GLU A 298 13.86 42.01 17.86
CA GLU A 298 13.65 43.21 17.05
C GLU A 298 14.80 43.64 16.08
N TYR A 299 15.86 42.83 15.89
CA TYR A 299 17.06 43.22 15.16
C TYR A 299 17.50 42.34 14.01
N LYS A 300 16.85 41.20 13.72
CA LYS A 300 17.10 40.40 12.51
C LYS A 300 15.83 39.72 12.04
N GLU A 301 15.21 40.30 11.02
CA GLU A 301 14.22 39.59 10.21
C GLU A 301 14.96 38.55 9.34
N VAL A 302 15.09 37.32 9.82
CA VAL A 302 15.44 36.18 8.97
C VAL A 302 14.14 35.54 8.55
N THR A 303 13.66 35.89 7.39
CA THR A 303 12.52 35.22 6.76
C THR A 303 13.03 33.93 6.10
N ARG A 304 12.75 32.78 6.68
CA ARG A 304 13.02 31.49 6.02
C ARG A 304 11.76 31.06 5.27
N VAL A 305 11.96 30.63 4.03
CA VAL A 305 10.89 30.08 3.20
C VAL A 305 11.04 28.58 3.19
N PHE A 306 10.02 27.87 3.65
CA PHE A 306 9.95 26.42 3.66
C PHE A 306 8.97 25.95 2.60
N HIS A 307 9.40 25.03 1.76
CA HIS A 307 8.56 24.32 0.81
C HIS A 307 8.43 22.87 1.26
N ILE A 308 7.21 22.44 1.53
CA ILE A 308 6.94 21.06 1.92
C ILE A 308 6.12 20.40 0.83
N THR A 309 6.65 19.32 0.27
CA THR A 309 5.95 18.50 -0.71
C THR A 309 5.73 17.11 -0.14
N SER A 310 4.51 16.61 -0.19
CA SER A 310 4.21 15.25 0.19
C SER A 310 3.51 14.51 -0.93
N LEU A 311 3.81 13.23 -1.08
CA LEU A 311 3.13 12.31 -1.98
C LEU A 311 2.65 11.12 -1.18
N LYS A 312 1.36 10.80 -1.30
CA LYS A 312 0.80 9.56 -0.78
C LYS A 312 0.12 8.77 -1.89
N GLU A 313 0.49 7.51 -2.03
CA GLU A 313 -0.20 6.58 -2.92
C GLU A 313 -1.36 5.91 -2.21
N ILE A 314 -2.50 5.86 -2.91
CA ILE A 314 -3.69 5.15 -2.46
C ILE A 314 -3.88 3.95 -3.37
N ASN A 315 -3.77 2.74 -2.82
CA ASN A 315 -4.07 1.52 -3.57
C ASN A 315 -5.54 1.14 -3.40
N LEU A 316 -6.38 1.60 -4.34
CA LEU A 316 -7.81 1.34 -4.33
C LEU A 316 -8.16 -0.15 -4.42
N LEU A 317 -7.35 -0.95 -5.12
CA LEU A 317 -7.62 -2.37 -5.31
C LEU A 317 -7.43 -3.17 -4.03
N ASP A 318 -6.39 -2.90 -3.25
CA ASP A 318 -6.11 -3.63 -2.02
C ASP A 318 -7.23 -3.45 -0.99
N ASP A 319 -7.73 -2.22 -0.86
CA ASP A 319 -8.83 -1.88 0.05
C ASP A 319 -10.19 -2.44 -0.39
N CYS A 320 -10.41 -2.54 -1.71
CA CYS A 320 -11.68 -3.02 -2.26
C CYS A 320 -11.72 -4.54 -2.46
N LEU A 321 -10.58 -5.24 -2.44
CA LEU A 321 -10.49 -6.65 -2.79
C LEU A 321 -11.45 -7.52 -1.97
N TRP A 322 -11.45 -7.38 -0.64
CA TRP A 322 -12.34 -8.14 0.25
C TRP A 322 -13.82 -7.80 0.03
N LYS A 323 -14.13 -6.55 -0.29
CA LYS A 323 -15.49 -6.11 -0.60
C LYS A 323 -15.97 -6.76 -1.89
N PHE A 324 -15.11 -6.83 -2.92
CA PHE A 324 -15.42 -7.53 -4.18
C PHE A 324 -15.60 -9.03 -3.97
N ILE A 325 -14.70 -9.70 -3.27
CA ILE A 325 -14.82 -11.12 -2.95
C ILE A 325 -16.19 -11.40 -2.30
N THR A 326 -16.60 -10.56 -1.36
CA THR A 326 -17.89 -10.71 -0.67
C THR A 326 -19.07 -10.56 -1.64
N VAL A 327 -19.06 -9.53 -2.50
CA VAL A 327 -20.13 -9.30 -3.51
C VAL A 327 -20.23 -10.49 -4.48
N PHE A 328 -19.09 -10.97 -4.99
CA PHE A 328 -19.06 -12.13 -5.89
C PHE A 328 -19.52 -13.41 -5.19
N ALA A 329 -19.14 -13.64 -3.93
CA ALA A 329 -19.57 -14.79 -3.15
C ALA A 329 -21.09 -14.79 -2.94
N VAL A 330 -21.69 -13.65 -2.61
CA VAL A 330 -23.13 -13.50 -2.46
C VAL A 330 -23.86 -13.75 -3.80
N ALA A 331 -23.39 -13.15 -4.88
CA ALA A 331 -23.97 -13.34 -6.21
C ALA A 331 -23.89 -14.79 -6.68
N PHE A 332 -22.75 -15.45 -6.45
CA PHE A 332 -22.56 -16.86 -6.76
C PHE A 332 -23.51 -17.75 -5.94
N THR A 333 -23.69 -17.45 -4.66
CA THR A 333 -24.62 -18.18 -3.78
C THR A 333 -26.05 -18.05 -4.28
N ILE A 334 -26.48 -16.84 -4.64
CA ILE A 334 -27.84 -16.62 -5.20
C ILE A 334 -28.02 -17.42 -6.51
N MET A 335 -27.04 -17.36 -7.42
CA MET A 335 -27.09 -18.14 -8.67
C MET A 335 -27.18 -19.65 -8.39
N ALA A 336 -26.37 -20.17 -7.46
CA ALA A 336 -26.38 -21.59 -7.12
C ALA A 336 -27.73 -22.05 -6.56
N VAL A 337 -28.34 -21.24 -5.68
CA VAL A 337 -29.67 -21.51 -5.14
C VAL A 337 -30.72 -21.54 -6.25
N VAL A 338 -30.77 -20.53 -7.11
CA VAL A 338 -31.76 -20.48 -8.22
C VAL A 338 -31.56 -21.66 -9.17
N ILE A 339 -30.35 -21.96 -9.59
CA ILE A 339 -30.05 -23.10 -10.47
C ILE A 339 -30.52 -24.41 -9.81
N THR A 340 -30.23 -24.57 -8.52
CA THR A 340 -30.64 -25.77 -7.77
C THR A 340 -32.15 -25.90 -7.72
N VAL A 341 -32.86 -24.82 -7.40
CA VAL A 341 -34.35 -24.79 -7.39
C VAL A 341 -34.90 -25.13 -8.77
N GLU A 342 -34.34 -24.57 -9.85
CA GLU A 342 -34.78 -24.84 -11.20
C GLU A 342 -34.52 -26.31 -11.61
N ILE A 343 -33.41 -26.91 -11.20
CA ILE A 343 -33.12 -28.33 -11.44
C ILE A 343 -34.14 -29.23 -10.70
N PHE A 344 -34.44 -28.92 -9.44
CA PHE A 344 -35.45 -29.68 -8.67
C PHE A 344 -36.85 -29.51 -9.28
N SER A 345 -37.22 -28.30 -9.62
CA SER A 345 -38.51 -28.01 -10.30
C SER A 345 -38.67 -28.80 -11.60
N TRP A 346 -37.56 -28.87 -12.40
CA TRP A 346 -37.55 -29.65 -13.63
C TRP A 346 -37.66 -31.17 -13.40
N LYS A 347 -36.95 -31.68 -12.38
CA LYS A 347 -37.06 -33.09 -11.98
C LYS A 347 -38.46 -33.46 -11.53
N ASP A 348 -39.06 -32.63 -10.68
CA ASP A 348 -40.45 -32.82 -10.20
C ASP A 348 -41.44 -32.75 -11.34
N PHE A 349 -41.28 -31.84 -12.26
CA PHE A 349 -42.12 -31.75 -13.44
C PHE A 349 -42.03 -33.02 -14.27
N LYS A 350 -40.85 -33.56 -14.54
CA LYS A 350 -40.68 -34.83 -15.28
C LYS A 350 -41.36 -35.99 -14.55
N ARG A 351 -41.17 -36.07 -13.22
CA ARG A 351 -41.78 -37.12 -12.40
C ARG A 351 -43.29 -37.09 -12.47
N ARG A 352 -43.90 -35.91 -12.30
CA ARG A 352 -45.38 -35.74 -12.40
C ARG A 352 -45.89 -36.09 -13.79
N THR A 353 -45.18 -35.66 -14.83
CA THR A 353 -45.56 -35.97 -16.21
C THR A 353 -45.52 -37.47 -16.49
N ALA A 354 -44.48 -38.18 -15.98
CA ALA A 354 -44.39 -39.65 -16.09
C ALA A 354 -45.51 -40.34 -15.32
N GLN A 355 -45.82 -39.88 -14.09
CA GLN A 355 -46.94 -40.41 -13.30
C GLN A 355 -48.28 -40.23 -14.00
N GLU A 356 -48.55 -39.07 -14.60
CA GLU A 356 -49.76 -38.81 -15.41
C GLU A 356 -49.81 -39.74 -16.64
N GLU A 357 -48.69 -40.02 -17.30
CA GLU A 357 -48.61 -40.98 -18.40
C GLU A 357 -49.00 -42.37 -17.96
N THR A 358 -48.37 -42.88 -16.88
CA THR A 358 -48.71 -44.21 -16.35
C THR A 358 -50.19 -44.29 -15.94
N ARG A 359 -50.71 -43.22 -15.33
CA ARG A 359 -52.13 -43.15 -14.94
C ARG A 359 -53.06 -43.16 -16.13
N LEU A 360 -52.74 -42.45 -17.21
CA LEU A 360 -53.51 -42.46 -18.46
C LEU A 360 -53.47 -43.81 -19.16
N GLU A 361 -52.27 -44.44 -19.21
CA GLU A 361 -52.10 -45.79 -19.78
C GLU A 361 -52.91 -46.82 -18.99
N MET A 362 -52.84 -46.73 -17.64
CA MET A 362 -53.67 -47.61 -16.77
C MET A 362 -55.16 -47.40 -16.97
N THR A 363 -55.60 -46.12 -17.06
CA THR A 363 -57.00 -45.81 -17.34
C THR A 363 -57.46 -46.34 -18.71
N ASN A 364 -56.64 -46.18 -19.73
CA ASN A 364 -56.95 -46.71 -21.08
C ASN A 364 -56.96 -48.22 -21.12
N ALA A 365 -56.02 -48.90 -20.41
CA ALA A 365 -56.03 -50.37 -20.28
C ALA A 365 -57.29 -50.87 -19.55
N ILE A 366 -57.72 -50.23 -18.46
CA ILE A 366 -58.98 -50.56 -17.75
C ILE A 366 -60.17 -50.35 -18.68
N ALA A 367 -60.23 -49.20 -19.37
CA ALA A 367 -61.30 -48.91 -20.31
C ALA A 367 -61.39 -49.95 -21.45
N HIS A 368 -60.25 -50.39 -21.96
CA HIS A 368 -60.18 -51.43 -22.98
C HIS A 368 -60.62 -52.78 -22.44
N ASN A 369 -60.15 -53.16 -21.24
CA ASN A 369 -60.48 -54.42 -20.62
C ASN A 369 -61.99 -54.50 -20.17
N LEU A 370 -62.59 -53.35 -19.86
CA LEU A 370 -64.00 -53.27 -19.58
C LEU A 370 -64.85 -53.25 -20.84
N LYS A 371 -64.35 -52.80 -21.97
CA LYS A 371 -65.13 -52.78 -23.23
C LYS A 371 -65.50 -54.14 -23.70
N THR A 372 -64.62 -55.13 -23.55
CA THR A 372 -64.91 -56.51 -23.99
C THR A 372 -66.07 -57.20 -23.19
N PRO A 373 -66.06 -57.20 -21.86
CA PRO A 373 -67.20 -57.77 -21.10
C PRO A 373 -68.50 -56.98 -21.30
N LEU A 374 -68.41 -55.64 -21.42
CA LEU A 374 -69.59 -54.80 -21.71
C LEU A 374 -70.21 -55.13 -23.08
N PHE A 375 -69.33 -55.38 -24.09
CA PHE A 375 -69.78 -55.78 -25.43
C PHE A 375 -70.48 -57.15 -25.40
N VAL A 376 -69.96 -58.09 -24.62
CA VAL A 376 -70.52 -59.41 -24.41
C VAL A 376 -71.87 -59.32 -23.71
N ILE A 377 -71.96 -58.54 -22.63
CA ILE A 377 -73.21 -58.32 -21.90
C ILE A 377 -74.22 -57.60 -22.78
N GLY A 378 -73.80 -56.59 -23.55
CA GLY A 378 -74.67 -55.88 -24.50
C GLY A 378 -75.22 -56.81 -25.60
N GLY A 379 -74.43 -57.71 -26.14
CA GLY A 379 -74.80 -58.70 -27.10
C GLY A 379 -75.80 -59.73 -26.53
N PHE A 380 -75.59 -60.16 -25.27
CA PHE A 380 -76.53 -61.02 -24.59
C PHE A 380 -77.85 -60.29 -24.30
N ALA A 381 -77.85 -59.05 -23.88
CA ALA A 381 -79.06 -58.26 -23.64
C ALA A 381 -79.82 -57.98 -24.92
N GLU A 382 -79.18 -57.81 -26.05
CA GLU A 382 -79.78 -57.61 -27.38
C GLU A 382 -80.41 -58.90 -27.89
N ASN A 383 -79.79 -60.05 -27.67
CA ASN A 383 -80.38 -61.37 -27.98
C ASN A 383 -81.60 -61.64 -27.15
N LEU A 384 -81.59 -61.37 -25.85
CA LEU A 384 -82.73 -61.50 -24.96
C LEU A 384 -83.95 -60.57 -25.26
N LYS A 385 -83.70 -59.49 -25.98
CA LYS A 385 -84.74 -58.55 -26.41
C LYS A 385 -85.39 -58.94 -27.70
N ASN A 386 -84.72 -59.80 -28.47
CA ASN A 386 -85.19 -60.30 -29.79
C ASN A 386 -85.82 -61.68 -29.74
N GLU A 387 -85.85 -62.35 -28.59
CA GLU A 387 -86.73 -63.48 -28.26
C GLU A 387 -88.08 -62.98 -27.64
#